data_5c6ead7c7b8f744f17ee430b7a22c175
#
_entry.id   5c6ead7c7b8f744f17ee430b7a22c175
#
_cell.length_a   1.000
_cell.length_b   1.000
_cell.length_c   1.000
_cell.angle_alpha   90.00
_cell.angle_beta   90.00
_cell.angle_gamma   90.00
#
_symmetry.space_group_name_H-M   'P 1'
#
loop_
_entity.id
_entity.type
_entity.pdbx_description
1 polymer ?
#
loop_
_entity_poly.entity_id
_entity_poly.type
_entity_poly.pdbx_seq_one_letter_code
_entity_poly.pdbx_strand_id
1 'polypeptide(L)'
;PVSNLGFLIDVSGSMYGPQRLGLVQSSLKLLVNNLRDADRVAIVVYSGSAGERLPSTSGSDKQKIREAIDELTAGGSTAGGEGIKLAYKIAKKNFVKGGNNRIILCTDGDFNVGVSSNEGLENLIEQERKSGVYLTVLGYGMGNYKDSKMQILAEKGNGNHAYIDNLQEANRVLVNEFGATMHTVAKDVKLQIEFNPSQVQAYRLIGYESRLLKDEDFNNDAKDASEMGAGHTVTAFYEVVPAGVESNFVNKVDDLKYQKKVKPALQPTTGSKELLTVKLRYKAPDEDISKKLELPLVDNKGNNVSSDFRFAAAVAMFGQLLRDSDFKGDATYAQVIAMAKTALDNDERGYRREFLRLVETADGLKQ
;
A
#
# COMPACT_ATOMS: atom_id res chain seq x y z
N PRO A 1 -3.95 0.15 21.03
CA PRO A 1 -2.67 0.30 21.73
C PRO A 1 -2.22 1.77 21.76
N VAL A 2 -1.30 2.10 22.68
CA VAL A 2 -0.64 3.41 22.73
C VAL A 2 0.32 3.54 21.56
N SER A 3 0.38 4.73 20.96
CA SER A 3 1.29 5.01 19.85
C SER A 3 2.53 5.80 20.29
N ASN A 4 3.71 5.33 19.86
CA ASN A 4 4.98 6.03 19.95
C ASN A 4 5.41 6.38 18.52
N LEU A 5 5.21 7.62 18.11
CA LEU A 5 5.40 8.08 16.75
C LEU A 5 6.66 8.96 16.65
N GLY A 6 7.56 8.60 15.74
CA GLY A 6 8.69 9.43 15.35
C GLY A 6 8.42 10.09 13.99
N PHE A 7 8.19 11.40 13.95
CA PHE A 7 8.14 12.10 12.66
C PHE A 7 9.55 12.35 12.19
N LEU A 8 9.93 11.76 11.06
CA LEU A 8 11.20 12.00 10.38
C LEU A 8 10.93 12.85 9.15
N ILE A 9 11.31 14.11 9.20
CA ILE A 9 10.89 15.11 8.22
C ILE A 9 12.09 15.61 7.42
N ASP A 10 11.98 15.47 6.11
CA ASP A 10 12.87 16.12 5.17
C ASP A 10 12.64 17.63 5.21
N VAL A 11 13.70 18.38 5.54
CA VAL A 11 13.70 19.86 5.50
C VAL A 11 14.80 20.37 4.56
N SER A 12 15.25 19.55 3.60
CA SER A 12 16.22 19.97 2.58
C SER A 12 15.65 21.05 1.66
N GLY A 13 16.51 21.69 0.89
CA GLY A 13 16.12 22.78 0.00
C GLY A 13 15.06 22.40 -1.03
N SER A 14 15.02 21.13 -1.47
CA SER A 14 13.97 20.63 -2.38
C SER A 14 12.58 20.65 -1.77
N MET A 15 12.47 20.55 -0.43
CA MET A 15 11.19 20.61 0.29
C MET A 15 10.57 22.01 0.39
N TYR A 16 11.16 23.01 -0.21
CA TYR A 16 10.59 24.36 -0.23
C TYR A 16 9.27 24.40 -1.04
N GLY A 17 8.24 24.97 -0.46
CA GLY A 17 6.97 25.25 -1.13
C GLY A 17 5.73 24.68 -0.43
N PRO A 18 4.54 25.19 -0.83
CA PRO A 18 3.26 24.84 -0.17
C PRO A 18 2.82 23.40 -0.40
N GLN A 19 3.20 22.78 -1.51
CA GLN A 19 2.87 21.37 -1.84
C GLN A 19 3.90 20.37 -1.32
N ARG A 20 4.92 20.81 -0.62
CA ARG A 20 5.99 20.02 -0.01
C ARG A 20 5.99 20.24 1.50
N LEU A 21 6.94 20.98 2.07
CA LEU A 21 6.99 21.17 3.52
C LEU A 21 5.71 21.80 4.09
N GLY A 22 5.08 22.75 3.40
CA GLY A 22 3.81 23.33 3.83
C GLY A 22 2.67 22.32 3.93
N LEU A 23 2.62 21.37 2.96
CA LEU A 23 1.65 20.27 2.99
C LEU A 23 2.01 19.25 4.09
N VAL A 24 3.29 18.92 4.30
CA VAL A 24 3.75 18.08 5.42
C VAL A 24 3.29 18.68 6.76
N GLN A 25 3.55 19.97 6.99
CA GLN A 25 3.14 20.65 8.22
C GLN A 25 1.61 20.56 8.44
N SER A 26 0.84 20.81 7.39
CA SER A 26 -0.63 20.74 7.44
C SER A 26 -1.12 19.30 7.70
N SER A 27 -0.52 18.33 7.03
CA SER A 27 -0.84 16.89 7.16
C SER A 27 -0.57 16.37 8.57
N LEU A 28 0.60 16.69 9.13
CA LEU A 28 0.98 16.25 10.47
C LEU A 28 0.10 16.89 11.54
N LYS A 29 -0.33 18.15 11.35
CA LYS A 29 -1.29 18.80 12.26
C LYS A 29 -2.65 18.11 12.27
N LEU A 30 -3.11 17.54 11.14
CA LEU A 30 -4.33 16.69 11.13
C LEU A 30 -4.15 15.44 12.02
N LEU A 31 -3.02 14.78 11.91
CA LEU A 31 -2.71 13.62 12.77
C LEU A 31 -2.63 14.02 14.25
N VAL A 32 -1.94 15.10 14.58
CA VAL A 32 -1.78 15.60 15.96
C VAL A 32 -3.13 15.89 16.61
N ASN A 33 -4.13 16.36 15.86
CA ASN A 33 -5.48 16.57 16.38
C ASN A 33 -6.14 15.31 16.93
N ASN A 34 -5.79 14.13 16.34
CA ASN A 34 -6.36 12.84 16.67
C ASN A 34 -5.54 12.04 17.70
N LEU A 35 -4.41 12.58 18.18
CA LEU A 35 -3.61 11.92 19.22
C LEU A 35 -4.38 11.90 20.54
N ARG A 36 -4.26 10.78 21.24
CA ARG A 36 -4.72 10.60 22.62
C ARG A 36 -3.63 11.06 23.58
N ASP A 37 -4.00 11.36 24.80
CA ASP A 37 -3.06 11.82 25.84
C ASP A 37 -1.92 10.83 26.11
N ALA A 38 -2.22 9.53 25.98
CA ALA A 38 -1.25 8.45 26.18
C ALA A 38 -0.28 8.29 24.98
N ASP A 39 -0.63 8.79 23.79
CA ASP A 39 0.23 8.71 22.62
C ASP A 39 1.41 9.66 22.76
N ARG A 40 2.52 9.38 22.10
CA ARG A 40 3.73 10.19 22.15
C ARG A 40 4.23 10.50 20.75
N VAL A 41 4.80 11.71 20.59
CA VAL A 41 5.40 12.16 19.34
C VAL A 41 6.80 12.69 19.59
N ALA A 42 7.76 12.27 18.79
CA ALA A 42 9.07 12.92 18.65
C ALA A 42 9.20 13.44 17.21
N ILE A 43 9.94 14.53 17.00
CA ILE A 43 10.22 15.08 15.66
C ILE A 43 11.73 15.09 15.45
N VAL A 44 12.15 14.44 14.38
CA VAL A 44 13.50 14.43 13.86
C VAL A 44 13.47 15.08 12.48
N VAL A 45 14.39 15.99 12.24
CA VAL A 45 14.56 16.62 10.92
C VAL A 45 15.89 16.21 10.32
N TYR A 46 15.97 16.21 9.00
CA TYR A 46 17.23 16.07 8.29
C TYR A 46 17.30 17.00 7.08
N SER A 47 18.51 17.52 6.88
CA SER A 47 18.92 18.25 5.70
C SER A 47 20.44 18.01 5.50
N GLY A 48 21.33 18.98 5.64
CA GLY A 48 22.79 18.78 5.68
C GLY A 48 23.31 17.97 6.88
N SER A 49 22.49 17.86 7.94
CA SER A 49 22.69 17.02 9.11
C SER A 49 21.35 16.58 9.68
N ALA A 50 21.35 15.62 10.60
CA ALA A 50 20.15 15.20 11.30
C ALA A 50 20.10 15.79 12.71
N GLY A 51 18.89 16.13 13.19
CA GLY A 51 18.68 16.68 14.52
C GLY A 51 17.33 16.37 15.13
N GLU A 52 17.29 16.22 16.44
CA GLU A 52 16.03 16.10 17.20
C GLU A 52 15.45 17.50 17.37
N ARG A 53 14.28 17.76 16.73
CA ARG A 53 13.58 19.03 16.80
C ARG A 53 12.62 19.10 17.99
N LEU A 54 11.98 17.98 18.28
CA LEU A 54 11.09 17.81 19.43
C LEU A 54 11.37 16.46 20.08
N PRO A 55 11.77 16.43 21.36
CA PRO A 55 11.89 15.18 22.10
C PRO A 55 10.51 14.53 22.29
N SER A 56 10.49 13.24 22.65
CA SER A 56 9.24 12.51 22.86
C SER A 56 8.30 13.25 23.79
N THR A 57 7.21 13.76 23.25
CA THR A 57 6.21 14.63 23.89
C THR A 57 4.86 13.93 23.93
N SER A 58 4.11 14.09 25.02
CA SER A 58 2.76 13.52 25.16
C SER A 58 1.79 14.09 24.13
N GLY A 59 0.85 13.27 23.66
CA GLY A 59 -0.25 13.70 22.81
C GLY A 59 -1.22 14.68 23.48
N SER A 60 -1.16 14.86 24.80
CA SER A 60 -1.87 15.93 25.51
C SER A 60 -1.30 17.32 25.21
N ASP A 61 0.01 17.41 24.91
CA ASP A 61 0.72 18.66 24.64
C ASP A 61 0.63 19.06 23.15
N LYS A 62 -0.57 18.98 22.56
CA LYS A 62 -0.81 19.20 21.13
C LYS A 62 -0.29 20.55 20.64
N GLN A 63 -0.38 21.59 21.47
CA GLN A 63 0.10 22.92 21.10
C GLN A 63 1.61 22.92 20.90
N LYS A 64 2.37 22.37 21.85
CA LYS A 64 3.84 22.25 21.74
C LYS A 64 4.27 21.48 20.50
N ILE A 65 3.56 20.37 20.18
CA ILE A 65 3.84 19.58 18.99
C ILE A 65 3.56 20.39 17.72
N ARG A 66 2.44 21.14 17.67
CA ARG A 66 2.10 22.00 16.54
C ARG A 66 3.10 23.12 16.33
N GLU A 67 3.51 23.80 17.40
CA GLU A 67 4.53 24.87 17.36
C GLU A 67 5.84 24.34 16.76
N ALA A 68 6.30 23.15 17.21
CA ALA A 68 7.49 22.53 16.66
C ALA A 68 7.37 22.18 15.16
N ILE A 69 6.15 21.83 14.70
CA ILE A 69 5.87 21.59 13.27
C ILE A 69 5.85 22.93 12.51
N ASP A 70 5.25 23.97 13.05
CA ASP A 70 5.13 25.28 12.39
C ASP A 70 6.49 25.99 12.22
N GLU A 71 7.42 25.74 13.11
CA GLU A 71 8.79 26.28 13.06
C GLU A 71 9.72 25.58 12.05
N LEU A 72 9.25 24.52 11.37
CA LEU A 72 10.07 23.83 10.35
C LEU A 72 10.26 24.73 9.14
N THR A 73 11.48 24.84 8.68
CA THR A 73 11.87 25.60 7.49
C THR A 73 12.74 24.77 6.57
N ALA A 74 12.48 24.85 5.26
CA ALA A 74 13.24 24.12 4.27
C ALA A 74 14.57 24.84 3.95
N GLY A 75 15.66 24.07 3.81
CA GLY A 75 16.97 24.58 3.42
C GLY A 75 18.08 23.53 3.58
N GLY A 76 19.22 23.77 2.95
CA GLY A 76 20.40 22.89 3.01
C GLY A 76 20.36 21.72 2.06
N SER A 77 21.34 20.81 2.20
CA SER A 77 21.49 19.57 1.44
C SER A 77 20.70 18.41 2.09
N THR A 78 20.80 17.19 1.56
CA THR A 78 20.04 16.03 2.06
C THR A 78 20.98 14.99 2.68
N ALA A 79 20.84 14.71 4.00
CA ALA A 79 21.55 13.68 4.74
C ALA A 79 20.59 12.64 5.36
N GLY A 80 19.79 12.00 4.51
CA GLY A 80 18.69 11.14 4.93
C GLY A 80 19.09 9.92 5.76
N GLY A 81 20.25 9.32 5.51
CA GLY A 81 20.70 8.12 6.23
C GLY A 81 20.98 8.38 7.71
N GLU A 82 21.51 9.54 8.07
CA GLU A 82 21.70 9.96 9.48
C GLU A 82 20.36 10.21 10.16
N GLY A 83 19.39 10.81 9.43
CA GLY A 83 18.04 11.04 9.90
C GLY A 83 17.34 9.75 10.31
N ILE A 84 17.40 8.70 9.45
CA ILE A 84 16.82 7.39 9.77
C ILE A 84 17.44 6.78 11.02
N LYS A 85 18.77 6.75 11.12
CA LYS A 85 19.45 6.21 12.30
C LYS A 85 19.04 6.93 13.59
N LEU A 86 18.97 8.25 13.55
CA LEU A 86 18.57 9.06 14.69
C LEU A 86 17.11 8.80 15.07
N ALA A 87 16.20 8.74 14.09
CA ALA A 87 14.78 8.47 14.31
C ALA A 87 14.56 7.09 14.97
N TYR A 88 15.22 6.03 14.47
CA TYR A 88 15.16 4.71 15.11
C TYR A 88 15.74 4.70 16.52
N LYS A 89 16.86 5.39 16.75
CA LYS A 89 17.45 5.53 18.10
C LYS A 89 16.47 6.15 19.08
N ILE A 90 15.77 7.23 18.68
CA ILE A 90 14.80 7.93 19.51
C ILE A 90 13.54 7.07 19.71
N ALA A 91 13.02 6.44 18.66
CA ALA A 91 11.85 5.57 18.75
C ALA A 91 12.09 4.36 19.67
N LYS A 92 13.27 3.73 19.59
CA LYS A 92 13.67 2.63 20.48
C LYS A 92 13.84 3.08 21.93
N LYS A 93 14.37 4.28 22.17
CA LYS A 93 14.50 4.83 23.54
C LYS A 93 13.13 5.02 24.20
N ASN A 94 12.10 5.31 23.44
CA ASN A 94 10.73 5.54 23.90
C ASN A 94 9.79 4.39 23.56
N PHE A 95 10.32 3.20 23.36
CA PHE A 95 9.56 2.01 22.93
C PHE A 95 8.45 1.67 23.91
N VAL A 96 7.25 1.47 23.40
CA VAL A 96 6.06 1.05 24.18
C VAL A 96 5.80 -0.42 23.89
N LYS A 97 6.00 -1.27 24.90
CA LYS A 97 5.71 -2.70 24.77
C LYS A 97 4.20 -2.94 24.56
N GLY A 98 3.85 -3.70 23.53
CA GLY A 98 2.46 -3.92 23.13
C GLY A 98 1.79 -2.68 22.52
N GLY A 99 2.56 -1.62 22.28
CA GLY A 99 2.12 -0.40 21.60
C GLY A 99 2.48 -0.39 20.10
N ASN A 100 2.01 0.65 19.42
CA ASN A 100 2.38 0.93 18.06
C ASN A 100 3.61 1.83 18.02
N ASN A 101 4.78 1.27 17.68
CA ASN A 101 6.03 1.99 17.59
C ASN A 101 6.36 2.23 16.11
N ARG A 102 6.34 3.48 15.66
CA ARG A 102 6.42 3.77 14.23
C ARG A 102 7.15 5.07 13.92
N ILE A 103 7.98 5.02 12.88
CA ILE A 103 8.52 6.20 12.23
C ILE A 103 7.66 6.54 11.03
N ILE A 104 7.34 7.82 10.86
CA ILE A 104 6.65 8.37 9.69
C ILE A 104 7.64 9.29 8.99
N LEU A 105 8.20 8.80 7.88
CA LEU A 105 9.11 9.56 7.03
C LEU A 105 8.29 10.42 6.05
N CYS A 106 8.54 11.73 6.05
CA CYS A 106 7.96 12.68 5.12
C CYS A 106 9.07 13.24 4.21
N THR A 107 8.98 13.00 2.91
CA THR A 107 10.02 13.36 1.92
C THR A 107 9.42 13.64 0.55
N ASP A 108 10.12 14.39 -0.30
CA ASP A 108 9.79 14.56 -1.73
C ASP A 108 10.42 13.49 -2.64
N GLY A 109 10.99 12.44 -2.05
CA GLY A 109 11.58 11.31 -2.77
C GLY A 109 13.04 11.52 -3.18
N ASP A 110 13.60 12.71 -3.02
CA ASP A 110 15.05 12.95 -3.24
C ASP A 110 15.84 12.58 -1.98
N PHE A 111 15.69 11.31 -1.59
CA PHE A 111 16.32 10.76 -0.40
C PHE A 111 17.75 10.32 -0.73
N ASN A 112 18.69 11.25 -0.69
CA ASN A 112 20.11 10.97 -0.84
C ASN A 112 20.71 10.49 0.48
N VAL A 113 21.24 9.27 0.47
CA VAL A 113 21.69 8.57 1.68
C VAL A 113 23.15 8.85 2.03
N GLY A 114 23.77 9.81 1.35
CA GLY A 114 25.22 10.08 1.52
C GLY A 114 26.06 8.92 0.98
N VAL A 115 27.03 8.45 1.76
CA VAL A 115 28.01 7.43 1.35
C VAL A 115 27.41 6.01 1.28
N SER A 116 26.18 5.77 1.79
CA SER A 116 25.55 4.46 1.76
C SER A 116 24.76 4.24 0.47
N SER A 117 24.97 3.09 -0.17
CA SER A 117 24.16 2.64 -1.31
C SER A 117 22.68 2.46 -0.91
N ASN A 118 21.77 2.47 -1.88
CA ASN A 118 20.35 2.14 -1.64
C ASN A 118 20.22 0.81 -0.89
N GLU A 119 21.02 -0.19 -1.26
CA GLU A 119 21.08 -1.50 -0.61
C GLU A 119 21.50 -1.41 0.87
N GLY A 120 22.44 -0.54 1.20
CA GLY A 120 22.87 -0.30 2.59
C GLY A 120 21.73 0.31 3.44
N LEU A 121 20.90 1.16 2.86
CA LEU A 121 19.74 1.74 3.52
C LEU A 121 18.63 0.71 3.72
N GLU A 122 18.33 -0.08 2.70
CA GLU A 122 17.34 -1.16 2.78
C GLU A 122 17.73 -2.17 3.87
N ASN A 123 18.98 -2.60 3.90
CA ASN A 123 19.51 -3.49 4.92
C ASN A 123 19.43 -2.88 6.33
N LEU A 124 19.69 -1.60 6.48
CA LEU A 124 19.55 -0.89 7.75
C LEU A 124 18.12 -0.94 8.24
N ILE A 125 17.15 -0.58 7.39
CA ILE A 125 15.72 -0.56 7.73
C ILE A 125 15.25 -1.98 8.07
N GLU A 126 15.65 -2.98 7.30
CA GLU A 126 15.30 -4.38 7.53
C GLU A 126 15.86 -4.93 8.86
N GLN A 127 17.01 -4.48 9.28
CA GLN A 127 17.56 -4.79 10.61
C GLN A 127 16.80 -4.06 11.71
N GLU A 128 16.54 -2.78 11.53
CA GLU A 128 15.92 -1.93 12.54
C GLU A 128 14.46 -2.32 12.82
N ARG A 129 13.70 -2.77 11.80
CA ARG A 129 12.31 -3.26 12.01
C ARG A 129 12.21 -4.44 12.98
N LYS A 130 13.28 -5.24 13.13
CA LYS A 130 13.34 -6.35 14.10
C LYS A 130 13.22 -5.88 15.55
N SER A 131 13.46 -4.60 15.80
CA SER A 131 13.23 -3.99 17.11
C SER A 131 11.74 -3.77 17.43
N GLY A 132 10.84 -4.01 16.48
CA GLY A 132 9.40 -3.72 16.61
C GLY A 132 9.04 -2.25 16.33
N VAL A 133 9.99 -1.46 15.80
CA VAL A 133 9.75 -0.10 15.30
C VAL A 133 9.60 -0.17 13.78
N TYR A 134 8.45 0.22 13.25
CA TYR A 134 8.11 0.15 11.84
C TYR A 134 8.31 1.50 11.13
N LEU A 135 8.42 1.49 9.79
CA LEU A 135 8.66 2.68 8.99
C LEU A 135 7.55 2.87 7.95
N THR A 136 6.74 3.91 8.10
CA THR A 136 5.80 4.39 7.08
C THR A 136 6.46 5.52 6.30
N VAL A 137 6.25 5.56 4.98
CA VAL A 137 6.81 6.57 4.09
C VAL A 137 5.68 7.36 3.43
N LEU A 138 5.70 8.67 3.62
CA LEU A 138 4.77 9.60 3.01
C LEU A 138 5.53 10.49 2.02
N GLY A 139 5.15 10.40 0.75
CA GLY A 139 5.72 11.19 -0.32
C GLY A 139 4.95 12.48 -0.57
N TYR A 140 5.67 13.55 -0.87
CA TYR A 140 5.13 14.88 -1.13
C TYR A 140 5.77 15.52 -2.35
N GLY A 141 5.08 16.45 -3.00
CA GLY A 141 5.62 17.24 -4.11
C GLY A 141 5.68 16.49 -5.45
N MET A 142 5.59 17.22 -6.54
CA MET A 142 5.65 16.69 -7.91
C MET A 142 7.06 16.85 -8.50
N GLY A 143 7.37 16.04 -9.52
CA GLY A 143 8.58 16.15 -10.35
C GLY A 143 9.56 15.02 -10.13
N ASN A 144 10.42 15.09 -9.13
CA ASN A 144 11.52 14.13 -8.91
C ASN A 144 11.16 12.95 -8.00
N TYR A 145 9.89 12.75 -7.69
CA TYR A 145 9.47 11.71 -6.78
C TYR A 145 9.79 10.30 -7.32
N LYS A 146 10.50 9.51 -6.50
CA LYS A 146 10.92 8.14 -6.84
C LYS A 146 10.03 7.14 -6.12
N ASP A 147 8.82 6.96 -6.61
CA ASP A 147 7.77 6.13 -6.02
C ASP A 147 8.25 4.71 -5.67
N SER A 148 8.87 4.01 -6.60
CA SER A 148 9.35 2.64 -6.41
C SER A 148 10.35 2.52 -5.25
N LYS A 149 11.24 3.49 -5.09
CA LYS A 149 12.21 3.51 -3.97
C LYS A 149 11.48 3.69 -2.64
N MET A 150 10.52 4.59 -2.58
CA MET A 150 9.76 4.86 -1.35
C MET A 150 8.89 3.67 -0.94
N GLN A 151 8.31 2.96 -1.91
CA GLN A 151 7.61 1.70 -1.67
C GLN A 151 8.52 0.64 -1.05
N ILE A 152 9.72 0.44 -1.63
CA ILE A 152 10.70 -0.54 -1.12
C ILE A 152 11.10 -0.21 0.33
N LEU A 153 11.35 1.06 0.65
CA LEU A 153 11.72 1.47 2.02
C LEU A 153 10.59 1.18 3.02
N ALA A 154 9.34 1.46 2.65
CA ALA A 154 8.18 1.16 3.49
C ALA A 154 8.00 -0.36 3.68
N GLU A 155 8.12 -1.16 2.61
CA GLU A 155 8.07 -2.62 2.66
C GLU A 155 9.16 -3.21 3.57
N LYS A 156 10.41 -2.77 3.39
CA LYS A 156 11.54 -3.19 4.24
C LYS A 156 11.35 -2.79 5.70
N GLY A 157 10.59 -1.75 5.96
CA GLY A 157 10.25 -1.24 7.28
C GLY A 157 8.96 -1.78 7.91
N ASN A 158 8.30 -2.78 7.32
CA ASN A 158 6.98 -3.29 7.74
C ASN A 158 5.95 -2.15 7.91
N GLY A 159 5.97 -1.22 6.99
CA GLY A 159 5.07 -0.06 6.99
C GLY A 159 4.35 0.12 5.68
N ASN A 160 3.69 1.26 5.56
CA ASN A 160 2.91 1.61 4.40
C ASN A 160 3.54 2.78 3.65
N HIS A 161 3.32 2.85 2.35
CA HIS A 161 3.67 3.98 1.52
C HIS A 161 2.39 4.67 1.04
N ALA A 162 2.38 6.00 1.05
CA ALA A 162 1.35 6.81 0.44
C ALA A 162 1.97 8.08 -0.17
N TYR A 163 1.41 8.52 -1.30
CA TYR A 163 1.75 9.80 -1.90
C TYR A 163 0.67 10.83 -1.57
N ILE A 164 1.06 11.90 -0.89
CA ILE A 164 0.17 12.95 -0.42
C ILE A 164 0.27 14.15 -1.37
N ASP A 165 -0.72 14.30 -2.24
CA ASP A 165 -0.80 15.38 -3.22
C ASP A 165 -1.60 16.58 -2.71
N ASN A 166 -2.51 16.34 -1.75
CA ASN A 166 -3.39 17.36 -1.18
C ASN A 166 -3.84 17.01 0.24
N LEU A 167 -4.54 17.94 0.90
CA LEU A 167 -5.07 17.75 2.26
C LEU A 167 -6.16 16.69 2.38
N GLN A 168 -6.93 16.41 1.32
CA GLN A 168 -7.94 15.36 1.33
C GLN A 168 -7.27 13.99 1.41
N GLU A 169 -6.21 13.77 0.65
CA GLU A 169 -5.39 12.56 0.72
C GLU A 169 -4.67 12.44 2.07
N ALA A 170 -4.11 13.55 2.58
CA ALA A 170 -3.54 13.57 3.92
C ALA A 170 -4.55 13.16 5.01
N ASN A 171 -5.78 13.65 4.93
CA ASN A 171 -6.84 13.28 5.85
C ASN A 171 -7.26 11.81 5.70
N ARG A 172 -7.29 11.29 4.47
CA ARG A 172 -7.53 9.86 4.23
C ARG A 172 -6.49 9.00 4.94
N VAL A 173 -5.21 9.25 4.69
CA VAL A 173 -4.09 8.41 5.16
C VAL A 173 -3.86 8.57 6.66
N LEU A 174 -3.85 9.81 7.17
CA LEU A 174 -3.40 10.13 8.54
C LEU A 174 -4.53 10.24 9.56
N VAL A 175 -5.79 10.25 9.11
CA VAL A 175 -6.94 10.34 10.01
C VAL A 175 -7.87 9.15 9.80
N ASN A 176 -8.39 8.97 8.58
CA ASN A 176 -9.42 7.96 8.33
C ASN A 176 -8.87 6.54 8.33
N GLU A 177 -7.68 6.33 7.75
CA GLU A 177 -7.03 5.03 7.66
C GLU A 177 -5.91 4.86 8.70
N PHE A 178 -5.74 5.83 9.60
CA PHE A 178 -4.69 5.78 10.61
C PHE A 178 -4.75 4.51 11.46
N GLY A 179 -5.95 4.11 11.90
CA GLY A 179 -6.16 2.85 12.62
C GLY A 179 -5.82 1.63 11.77
N ALA A 180 -6.18 1.65 10.49
CA ALA A 180 -5.96 0.56 9.55
C ALA A 180 -4.48 0.40 9.16
N THR A 181 -3.71 1.49 9.15
CA THR A 181 -2.29 1.46 8.80
C THR A 181 -1.37 1.32 10.02
N MET A 182 -1.87 1.65 11.19
CA MET A 182 -1.07 1.77 12.42
C MET A 182 -1.26 0.61 13.40
N HIS A 183 -2.33 -0.15 13.30
CA HIS A 183 -2.62 -1.27 14.21
C HIS A 183 -2.71 -2.59 13.44
N THR A 184 -1.60 -3.31 13.39
CA THR A 184 -1.52 -4.63 12.75
C THR A 184 -2.39 -5.63 13.49
N VAL A 185 -3.35 -6.24 12.80
CA VAL A 185 -4.22 -7.33 13.32
C VAL A 185 -3.83 -8.68 12.75
N ALA A 186 -3.12 -8.69 11.63
CA ALA A 186 -2.56 -9.88 11.02
C ALA A 186 -1.24 -9.54 10.33
N LYS A 187 -0.24 -10.39 10.48
CA LYS A 187 1.06 -10.31 9.82
C LYS A 187 1.26 -11.50 8.89
N ASP A 188 2.17 -11.37 7.94
CA ASP A 188 2.47 -12.40 6.92
C ASP A 188 1.22 -12.89 6.18
N VAL A 189 0.35 -11.95 5.79
CA VAL A 189 -0.89 -12.26 5.09
C VAL A 189 -0.58 -12.67 3.65
N LYS A 190 -0.92 -13.90 3.31
CA LYS A 190 -0.72 -14.52 1.99
C LYS A 190 -2.06 -14.97 1.43
N LEU A 191 -2.33 -14.58 0.20
CA LEU A 191 -3.54 -14.95 -0.52
C LEU A 191 -3.18 -15.85 -1.70
N GLN A 192 -3.88 -16.97 -1.82
CA GLN A 192 -3.81 -17.85 -2.99
C GLN A 192 -5.22 -18.13 -3.51
N ILE A 193 -5.40 -18.00 -4.81
CA ILE A 193 -6.64 -18.33 -5.50
C ILE A 193 -6.39 -19.58 -6.33
N GLU A 194 -7.13 -20.65 -6.05
CA GLU A 194 -7.12 -21.88 -6.82
C GLU A 194 -8.38 -21.93 -7.68
N PHE A 195 -8.21 -21.84 -9.00
CA PHE A 195 -9.31 -21.94 -9.95
C PHE A 195 -9.59 -23.41 -10.30
N ASN A 196 -10.87 -23.76 -10.39
CA ASN A 196 -11.28 -25.09 -10.82
C ASN A 196 -11.07 -25.26 -12.34
N PRO A 197 -10.17 -26.13 -12.77
CA PRO A 197 -9.85 -26.29 -14.21
C PRO A 197 -11.01 -26.84 -15.05
N SER A 198 -12.04 -27.41 -14.42
CA SER A 198 -13.27 -27.83 -15.13
C SER A 198 -14.18 -26.64 -15.45
N GLN A 199 -14.03 -25.51 -14.78
CA GLN A 199 -14.83 -24.30 -14.96
C GLN A 199 -14.05 -23.15 -15.60
N VAL A 200 -12.73 -23.11 -15.40
CA VAL A 200 -11.84 -22.02 -15.82
C VAL A 200 -10.68 -22.58 -16.62
N GLN A 201 -10.53 -22.13 -17.87
CA GLN A 201 -9.40 -22.55 -18.71
C GLN A 201 -8.19 -21.64 -18.61
N ALA A 202 -8.39 -20.36 -18.26
CA ALA A 202 -7.32 -19.40 -18.05
C ALA A 202 -7.76 -18.30 -17.09
N TYR A 203 -6.80 -17.70 -16.41
CA TYR A 203 -7.01 -16.55 -15.54
C TYR A 203 -5.75 -15.71 -15.45
N ARG A 204 -5.92 -14.44 -15.06
CA ARG A 204 -4.82 -13.55 -14.70
C ARG A 204 -5.21 -12.61 -13.57
N LEU A 205 -4.27 -12.29 -12.72
CA LEU A 205 -4.39 -11.22 -11.73
C LEU A 205 -4.25 -9.86 -12.42
N ILE A 206 -5.08 -8.90 -12.04
CA ILE A 206 -5.01 -7.52 -12.51
C ILE A 206 -4.32 -6.67 -11.44
N GLY A 207 -3.12 -6.16 -11.76
CA GLY A 207 -2.28 -5.44 -10.80
C GLY A 207 -1.53 -6.37 -9.85
N TYR A 208 -0.91 -5.79 -8.82
CA TYR A 208 -0.11 -6.50 -7.81
C TYR A 208 1.11 -7.27 -8.33
N GLU A 209 1.61 -6.95 -9.52
CA GLU A 209 2.73 -7.68 -10.15
C GLU A 209 3.99 -7.64 -9.28
N SER A 210 4.20 -6.58 -8.51
CA SER A 210 5.32 -6.45 -7.57
C SER A 210 5.16 -7.24 -6.26
N ARG A 211 3.97 -7.79 -6.00
CA ARG A 211 3.62 -8.51 -4.78
C ARG A 211 3.29 -9.99 -4.99
N LEU A 212 3.61 -10.51 -6.17
CA LEU A 212 3.42 -11.92 -6.48
C LEU A 212 4.36 -12.77 -5.63
N LEU A 213 3.79 -13.80 -4.98
CA LEU A 213 4.55 -14.86 -4.31
C LEU A 213 4.68 -16.05 -5.23
N LYS A 214 5.78 -16.78 -5.10
CA LYS A 214 5.91 -18.11 -5.72
C LYS A 214 4.98 -19.09 -5.02
N ASP A 215 4.48 -20.08 -5.73
CA ASP A 215 3.57 -21.09 -5.17
C ASP A 215 4.15 -21.79 -3.94
N GLU A 216 5.46 -22.08 -3.96
CA GLU A 216 6.21 -22.68 -2.84
C GLU A 216 6.26 -21.80 -1.59
N ASP A 217 6.22 -20.48 -1.75
CA ASP A 217 6.30 -19.49 -0.66
C ASP A 217 4.98 -19.36 0.11
N PHE A 218 3.87 -19.81 -0.45
CA PHE A 218 2.57 -19.73 0.23
C PHE A 218 2.55 -20.51 1.54
N ASN A 219 3.19 -21.69 1.57
CA ASN A 219 3.26 -22.55 2.77
C ASN A 219 4.51 -22.30 3.62
N ASN A 220 5.37 -21.37 3.24
CA ASN A 220 6.62 -21.10 3.93
C ASN A 220 6.44 -19.98 4.96
N ASP A 221 6.41 -20.33 6.26
CA ASP A 221 6.26 -19.37 7.36
C ASP A 221 7.52 -18.50 7.59
N ALA A 222 8.66 -18.85 7.01
CA ALA A 222 9.87 -18.04 7.07
C ALA A 222 9.87 -16.92 6.00
N LYS A 223 8.98 -17.01 5.00
CA LYS A 223 8.85 -16.00 3.96
C LYS A 223 7.94 -14.88 4.44
N ASP A 224 8.52 -13.71 4.57
CA ASP A 224 7.82 -12.47 4.92
C ASP A 224 6.78 -12.07 3.86
N ALA A 225 5.64 -11.54 4.31
CA ALA A 225 4.54 -11.09 3.47
C ALA A 225 3.87 -9.83 4.04
N SER A 226 2.74 -9.43 3.48
CA SER A 226 2.08 -8.17 3.83
C SER A 226 1.49 -8.17 5.24
N GLU A 227 1.54 -7.00 5.89
CA GLU A 227 0.82 -6.72 7.14
C GLU A 227 -0.60 -6.24 6.85
N MET A 228 -1.54 -6.57 7.72
CA MET A 228 -2.92 -6.12 7.64
C MET A 228 -3.32 -5.43 8.93
N GLY A 229 -3.78 -4.19 8.82
CA GLY A 229 -4.20 -3.39 9.97
C GLY A 229 -5.70 -3.45 10.25
N ALA A 230 -6.10 -2.94 11.41
CA ALA A 230 -7.49 -2.95 11.86
C ALA A 230 -8.41 -2.13 10.93
N GLY A 231 -9.41 -2.77 10.35
CA GLY A 231 -10.33 -2.15 9.38
C GLY A 231 -9.76 -2.02 7.97
N HIS A 232 -8.57 -2.56 7.71
CA HIS A 232 -8.00 -2.57 6.36
C HIS A 232 -8.71 -3.58 5.47
N THR A 233 -8.92 -3.21 4.21
CA THR A 233 -9.48 -4.08 3.17
C THR A 233 -8.56 -4.11 1.96
N VAL A 234 -8.45 -5.27 1.34
CA VAL A 234 -7.68 -5.46 0.11
C VAL A 234 -8.60 -6.02 -0.96
N THR A 235 -8.55 -5.41 -2.15
CA THR A 235 -9.32 -5.87 -3.31
C THR A 235 -8.37 -6.37 -4.38
N ALA A 236 -8.55 -7.61 -4.81
CA ALA A 236 -7.83 -8.19 -5.94
C ALA A 236 -8.82 -8.58 -7.04
N PHE A 237 -8.51 -8.22 -8.28
CA PHE A 237 -9.29 -8.58 -9.44
C PHE A 237 -8.58 -9.64 -10.26
N TYR A 238 -9.35 -10.64 -10.68
CA TYR A 238 -8.93 -11.63 -11.64
C TYR A 238 -9.81 -11.55 -12.89
N GLU A 239 -9.18 -11.52 -14.05
CA GLU A 239 -9.86 -11.78 -15.30
C GLU A 239 -9.84 -13.30 -15.54
N VAL A 240 -10.99 -13.85 -15.88
CA VAL A 240 -11.20 -15.29 -15.97
C VAL A 240 -11.77 -15.62 -17.33
N VAL A 241 -11.19 -16.62 -18.00
CA VAL A 241 -11.74 -17.22 -19.23
C VAL A 241 -12.42 -18.54 -18.85
N PRO A 242 -13.76 -18.63 -18.93
CA PRO A 242 -14.48 -19.86 -18.62
C PRO A 242 -14.10 -21.02 -19.54
N ALA A 243 -14.19 -22.24 -19.05
CA ALA A 243 -13.93 -23.44 -19.85
C ALA A 243 -14.88 -23.51 -21.06
N GLY A 244 -14.31 -23.78 -22.24
CA GLY A 244 -15.05 -23.87 -23.50
C GLY A 244 -15.36 -22.55 -24.19
N VAL A 245 -14.94 -21.41 -23.65
CA VAL A 245 -15.05 -20.10 -24.29
C VAL A 245 -13.81 -19.83 -25.13
N GLU A 246 -14.00 -19.52 -26.42
CA GLU A 246 -12.88 -19.07 -27.28
C GLU A 246 -12.40 -17.70 -26.82
N SER A 247 -11.08 -17.53 -26.71
CA SER A 247 -10.48 -16.27 -26.28
C SER A 247 -9.15 -16.02 -27.01
N ASN A 248 -8.97 -14.81 -27.46
CA ASN A 248 -7.72 -14.36 -28.09
C ASN A 248 -6.54 -14.27 -27.09
N PHE A 249 -6.83 -14.34 -25.79
CA PHE A 249 -5.80 -14.34 -24.73
C PHE A 249 -5.26 -15.74 -24.43
N VAL A 250 -5.88 -16.79 -24.97
CA VAL A 250 -5.43 -18.19 -24.80
C VAL A 250 -4.80 -18.67 -26.09
N ASN A 251 -3.49 -18.47 -26.21
CA ASN A 251 -2.74 -18.94 -27.37
C ASN A 251 -2.63 -20.47 -27.36
N LYS A 252 -2.77 -21.09 -28.55
CA LYS A 252 -2.45 -22.50 -28.71
C LYS A 252 -0.94 -22.68 -28.53
N VAL A 253 -0.55 -23.47 -27.56
CA VAL A 253 0.85 -23.87 -27.35
C VAL A 253 1.09 -25.16 -28.10
N ASP A 254 2.22 -25.25 -28.80
CA ASP A 254 2.63 -26.46 -29.50
C ASP A 254 2.71 -27.68 -28.56
N ASP A 255 2.57 -28.88 -29.14
CA ASP A 255 2.67 -30.09 -28.35
C ASP A 255 4.09 -30.27 -27.83
N LEU A 256 4.20 -30.55 -26.54
CA LEU A 256 5.50 -30.74 -25.89
C LEU A 256 6.12 -32.09 -26.36
N LYS A 257 7.38 -32.03 -26.81
CA LYS A 257 8.09 -33.21 -27.34
C LYS A 257 8.25 -34.35 -26.28
N TYR A 258 8.44 -33.96 -25.02
CA TYR A 258 8.78 -34.90 -23.94
C TYR A 258 7.65 -35.09 -22.91
N GLN A 259 6.57 -34.33 -23.03
CA GLN A 259 5.40 -34.47 -22.17
C GLN A 259 4.16 -34.58 -23.05
N LYS A 260 3.41 -35.70 -22.89
CA LYS A 260 2.07 -35.74 -23.46
C LYS A 260 1.24 -34.65 -22.78
N LYS A 261 0.65 -33.73 -23.56
CA LYS A 261 -0.43 -32.88 -23.01
C LYS A 261 -1.45 -33.87 -22.44
N VAL A 262 -1.46 -33.94 -21.12
CA VAL A 262 -2.67 -34.38 -20.43
C VAL A 262 -3.65 -33.27 -20.77
N LYS A 263 -4.51 -33.48 -21.79
CA LYS A 263 -5.72 -32.63 -21.91
C LYS A 263 -6.27 -32.63 -20.51
N PRO A 264 -6.46 -31.43 -19.88
CA PRO A 264 -7.21 -31.39 -18.63
C PRO A 264 -8.45 -32.20 -18.95
N ALA A 265 -8.57 -33.37 -18.33
CA ALA A 265 -9.75 -34.16 -18.55
C ALA A 265 -10.87 -33.24 -18.17
N LEU A 266 -11.74 -32.89 -19.11
CA LEU A 266 -13.00 -32.17 -18.86
C LEU A 266 -13.94 -33.02 -17.97
N GLN A 267 -13.38 -34.04 -17.34
CA GLN A 267 -14.04 -34.82 -16.33
C GLN A 267 -13.77 -34.09 -15.00
N PRO A 268 -14.81 -33.56 -14.36
CA PRO A 268 -14.69 -33.02 -13.04
C PRO A 268 -14.15 -34.13 -12.14
N THR A 269 -12.92 -33.99 -11.68
CA THR A 269 -12.30 -34.92 -10.73
C THR A 269 -13.11 -35.05 -9.46
N THR A 270 -14.09 -34.17 -9.25
CA THR A 270 -14.93 -34.13 -8.04
C THR A 270 -16.42 -33.90 -8.29
N GLY A 271 -16.86 -33.61 -9.52
CA GLY A 271 -18.26 -33.15 -9.76
C GLY A 271 -18.61 -31.80 -9.08
N SER A 272 -17.62 -31.12 -8.56
CA SER A 272 -17.81 -29.84 -7.86
C SER A 272 -18.24 -28.74 -8.83
N LYS A 273 -19.26 -27.97 -8.41
CA LYS A 273 -19.73 -26.75 -9.11
C LYS A 273 -18.93 -25.51 -8.69
N GLU A 274 -17.91 -25.69 -7.87
CA GLU A 274 -17.06 -24.58 -7.40
C GLU A 274 -16.28 -23.99 -8.57
N LEU A 275 -16.25 -22.66 -8.64
CA LEU A 275 -15.49 -21.90 -9.62
C LEU A 275 -14.02 -21.78 -9.19
N LEU A 276 -13.82 -21.51 -7.90
CA LEU A 276 -12.51 -21.32 -7.31
C LEU A 276 -12.56 -21.52 -5.79
N THR A 277 -11.39 -21.66 -5.18
CA THR A 277 -11.22 -21.62 -3.73
C THR A 277 -10.24 -20.49 -3.36
N VAL A 278 -10.66 -19.59 -2.47
CA VAL A 278 -9.80 -18.58 -1.87
C VAL A 278 -9.11 -19.20 -0.66
N LYS A 279 -7.78 -19.17 -0.63
CA LYS A 279 -6.96 -19.61 0.50
C LYS A 279 -6.24 -18.42 1.08
N LEU A 280 -6.36 -18.22 2.39
CA LEU A 280 -5.71 -17.15 3.14
C LEU A 280 -4.85 -17.76 4.23
N ARG A 281 -3.57 -17.37 4.30
CA ARG A 281 -2.70 -17.65 5.45
C ARG A 281 -2.33 -16.35 6.13
N TYR A 282 -2.28 -16.35 7.43
CA TYR A 282 -1.88 -15.20 8.23
C TYR A 282 -1.36 -15.65 9.61
N LYS A 283 -0.56 -14.82 10.25
CA LYS A 283 -0.17 -14.94 11.65
C LYS A 283 -0.89 -13.89 12.48
N ALA A 284 -1.29 -14.24 13.70
CA ALA A 284 -1.68 -13.22 14.66
C ALA A 284 -0.47 -12.36 15.05
N PRO A 285 -0.65 -11.11 15.52
CA PRO A 285 0.46 -10.18 15.77
C PRO A 285 1.56 -10.75 16.67
N ASP A 286 1.17 -11.57 17.67
CA ASP A 286 2.06 -12.16 18.66
C ASP A 286 2.43 -13.63 18.36
N GLU A 287 2.00 -14.18 17.23
CA GLU A 287 2.25 -15.57 16.83
C GLU A 287 3.24 -15.69 15.69
N ASP A 288 4.02 -16.77 15.66
CA ASP A 288 4.97 -17.07 14.57
C ASP A 288 4.51 -18.22 13.67
N ILE A 289 3.42 -18.90 14.04
CA ILE A 289 2.83 -19.99 13.26
C ILE A 289 1.60 -19.45 12.53
N SER A 290 1.54 -19.67 11.22
CA SER A 290 0.41 -19.21 10.42
C SER A 290 -0.83 -20.09 10.58
N LYS A 291 -1.99 -19.44 10.51
CA LYS A 291 -3.32 -20.05 10.37
C LYS A 291 -3.76 -20.00 8.92
N LYS A 292 -4.54 -20.99 8.49
CA LYS A 292 -5.09 -21.04 7.13
C LYS A 292 -6.63 -21.00 7.19
N LEU A 293 -7.21 -20.17 6.31
CA LEU A 293 -8.64 -20.14 6.02
C LEU A 293 -8.84 -20.52 4.56
N GLU A 294 -9.91 -21.23 4.26
CA GLU A 294 -10.31 -21.60 2.91
C GLU A 294 -11.78 -21.28 2.71
N LEU A 295 -12.11 -20.69 1.57
CA LEU A 295 -13.46 -20.34 1.18
C LEU A 295 -13.69 -20.76 -0.28
N PRO A 296 -14.46 -21.83 -0.54
CA PRO A 296 -14.87 -22.17 -1.89
C PRO A 296 -15.95 -21.21 -2.39
N LEU A 297 -15.91 -20.90 -3.68
CA LEU A 297 -16.87 -20.03 -4.35
C LEU A 297 -17.51 -20.78 -5.52
N VAL A 298 -18.85 -20.76 -5.57
CA VAL A 298 -19.65 -21.27 -6.68
C VAL A 298 -20.11 -20.08 -7.52
N ASP A 299 -20.06 -20.20 -8.83
CA ASP A 299 -20.64 -19.20 -9.73
C ASP A 299 -22.19 -19.24 -9.65
N ASN A 300 -22.75 -18.26 -9.01
CA ASN A 300 -24.21 -18.12 -8.84
C ASN A 300 -24.89 -17.56 -10.09
N LYS A 301 -24.17 -17.26 -11.17
CA LYS A 301 -24.66 -16.65 -12.42
C LYS A 301 -25.57 -15.44 -12.20
N GLY A 302 -25.40 -14.76 -11.07
CA GLY A 302 -26.17 -13.59 -10.69
C GLY A 302 -25.65 -12.35 -11.38
N ASN A 303 -26.55 -11.58 -12.00
CA ASN A 303 -26.21 -10.29 -12.64
C ASN A 303 -26.14 -9.13 -11.65
N ASN A 304 -26.27 -9.37 -10.35
CA ASN A 304 -26.28 -8.32 -9.34
C ASN A 304 -24.85 -7.98 -8.90
N VAL A 305 -24.22 -7.10 -9.66
CA VAL A 305 -22.91 -6.55 -9.35
C VAL A 305 -23.09 -5.37 -8.40
N SER A 306 -22.40 -5.39 -7.24
CA SER A 306 -22.46 -4.29 -6.27
C SER A 306 -21.89 -2.98 -6.85
N SER A 307 -22.29 -1.85 -6.29
CA SER A 307 -21.73 -0.54 -6.61
C SER A 307 -20.22 -0.51 -6.34
N ASP A 308 -19.79 -1.06 -5.21
CA ASP A 308 -18.38 -1.14 -4.84
C ASP A 308 -17.55 -1.94 -5.84
N PHE A 309 -18.10 -3.06 -6.34
CA PHE A 309 -17.43 -3.85 -7.38
C PHE A 309 -17.30 -3.04 -8.68
N ARG A 310 -18.38 -2.37 -9.13
CA ARG A 310 -18.33 -1.53 -10.34
C ARG A 310 -17.30 -0.42 -10.21
N PHE A 311 -17.29 0.25 -9.05
CA PHE A 311 -16.30 1.30 -8.79
C PHE A 311 -14.87 0.76 -8.82
N ALA A 312 -14.60 -0.32 -8.10
CA ALA A 312 -13.27 -0.92 -8.06
C ALA A 312 -12.83 -1.46 -9.44
N ALA A 313 -13.75 -2.00 -10.24
CA ALA A 313 -13.49 -2.39 -11.62
C ALA A 313 -13.14 -1.18 -12.51
N ALA A 314 -13.83 -0.04 -12.34
CA ALA A 314 -13.48 1.20 -13.02
C ALA A 314 -12.06 1.67 -12.66
N VAL A 315 -11.66 1.58 -11.38
CA VAL A 315 -10.31 1.90 -10.93
C VAL A 315 -9.26 0.97 -11.57
N ALA A 316 -9.53 -0.33 -11.60
CA ALA A 316 -8.64 -1.31 -12.24
C ALA A 316 -8.49 -1.06 -13.75
N MET A 317 -9.59 -0.77 -14.44
CA MET A 317 -9.59 -0.43 -15.88
C MET A 317 -8.80 0.86 -16.13
N PHE A 318 -8.97 1.90 -15.31
CA PHE A 318 -8.22 3.14 -15.41
C PHE A 318 -6.71 2.90 -15.24
N GLY A 319 -6.31 2.09 -14.26
CA GLY A 319 -4.92 1.71 -14.05
C GLY A 319 -4.30 1.00 -15.27
N GLN A 320 -5.05 0.12 -15.95
CA GLN A 320 -4.59 -0.51 -17.17
C GLN A 320 -4.43 0.46 -18.34
N LEU A 321 -5.32 1.45 -18.45
CA LEU A 321 -5.22 2.51 -19.47
C LEU A 321 -4.01 3.44 -19.22
N LEU A 322 -3.76 3.81 -17.96
CA LEU A 322 -2.65 4.70 -17.61
C LEU A 322 -1.29 4.08 -17.91
N ARG A 323 -1.12 2.79 -17.64
CA ARG A 323 0.14 2.07 -17.89
C ARG A 323 0.25 1.46 -19.29
N ASP A 324 -0.71 1.74 -20.17
CA ASP A 324 -0.78 1.22 -21.53
C ASP A 324 -0.63 -0.31 -21.61
N SER A 325 -1.35 -1.01 -20.73
CA SER A 325 -1.28 -2.47 -20.58
C SER A 325 -1.65 -3.19 -21.87
N ASP A 326 -0.90 -4.22 -22.26
CA ASP A 326 -1.23 -5.13 -23.37
C ASP A 326 -2.61 -5.80 -23.17
N PHE A 327 -3.09 -5.84 -21.95
CA PHE A 327 -4.35 -6.45 -21.57
C PHE A 327 -5.50 -5.47 -21.35
N LYS A 328 -5.33 -4.19 -21.73
CA LYS A 328 -6.41 -3.20 -21.60
C LYS A 328 -7.61 -3.49 -22.55
N GLY A 329 -7.39 -4.36 -23.58
CA GLY A 329 -8.41 -4.66 -24.59
C GLY A 329 -8.88 -3.37 -25.28
N ASP A 330 -10.19 -3.28 -25.51
CA ASP A 330 -10.84 -2.13 -26.11
C ASP A 330 -11.31 -1.08 -25.06
N ALA A 331 -10.73 -1.11 -23.85
CA ALA A 331 -11.07 -0.17 -22.78
C ALA A 331 -10.75 1.27 -23.18
N THR A 332 -11.64 2.19 -22.82
CA THR A 332 -11.50 3.63 -23.05
C THR A 332 -11.78 4.41 -21.77
N TYR A 333 -11.26 5.65 -21.70
CA TYR A 333 -11.57 6.55 -20.59
C TYR A 333 -13.07 6.83 -20.48
N ALA A 334 -13.77 6.96 -21.62
CA ALA A 334 -15.22 7.14 -21.63
C ALA A 334 -15.97 5.99 -20.96
N GLN A 335 -15.55 4.73 -21.15
CA GLN A 335 -16.11 3.57 -20.49
C GLN A 335 -15.83 3.59 -18.98
N VAL A 336 -14.61 3.97 -18.54
CA VAL A 336 -14.28 4.14 -17.13
C VAL A 336 -15.17 5.19 -16.48
N ILE A 337 -15.32 6.35 -17.14
CA ILE A 337 -16.21 7.44 -16.67
C ILE A 337 -17.64 6.97 -16.55
N ALA A 338 -18.17 6.29 -17.57
CA ALA A 338 -19.53 5.77 -17.55
C ALA A 338 -19.75 4.78 -16.40
N MET A 339 -18.82 3.84 -16.21
CA MET A 339 -18.86 2.86 -15.12
C MET A 339 -18.77 3.52 -13.74
N ALA A 340 -17.83 4.44 -13.54
CA ALA A 340 -17.64 5.15 -12.27
C ALA A 340 -18.89 5.98 -11.91
N LYS A 341 -19.54 6.65 -12.88
CA LYS A 341 -20.78 7.42 -12.67
C LYS A 341 -21.93 6.56 -12.13
N THR A 342 -21.99 5.27 -12.46
CA THR A 342 -23.02 4.35 -11.93
C THR A 342 -22.74 3.86 -10.50
N ALA A 343 -21.64 4.28 -9.91
CA ALA A 343 -21.14 3.77 -8.65
C ALA A 343 -20.71 4.90 -7.67
N LEU A 344 -21.37 6.05 -7.74
CA LEU A 344 -21.09 7.21 -6.87
C LEU A 344 -21.91 7.24 -5.59
N ASP A 345 -22.74 6.24 -5.33
CA ASP A 345 -23.47 6.06 -4.09
C ASP A 345 -22.49 5.76 -2.94
N ASN A 346 -22.89 6.10 -1.71
CA ASN A 346 -22.09 5.93 -0.48
C ASN A 346 -20.72 6.65 -0.52
N ASP A 347 -20.64 7.79 -1.19
CA ASP A 347 -19.42 8.59 -1.31
C ASP A 347 -19.41 9.79 -0.35
N GLU A 348 -19.62 9.55 0.95
CA GLU A 348 -19.68 10.58 1.99
C GLU A 348 -18.39 11.40 2.08
N ARG A 349 -17.25 10.80 1.77
CA ARG A 349 -15.93 11.42 1.81
C ARG A 349 -15.48 12.00 0.47
N GLY A 350 -16.25 11.83 -0.61
CA GLY A 350 -15.97 12.39 -1.94
C GLY A 350 -14.87 11.69 -2.74
N TYR A 351 -14.36 10.55 -2.29
CA TYR A 351 -13.25 9.83 -2.97
C TYR A 351 -13.63 9.33 -4.37
N ARG A 352 -14.87 8.84 -4.54
CA ARG A 352 -15.34 8.36 -5.85
C ARG A 352 -15.52 9.49 -6.84
N ARG A 353 -16.00 10.64 -6.38
CA ARG A 353 -16.12 11.85 -7.22
C ARG A 353 -14.74 12.43 -7.55
N GLU A 354 -13.78 12.36 -6.64
CA GLU A 354 -12.41 12.76 -6.91
C GLU A 354 -11.78 11.86 -7.99
N PHE A 355 -11.90 10.54 -7.86
CA PHE A 355 -11.46 9.59 -8.89
C PHE A 355 -12.08 9.92 -10.25
N LEU A 356 -13.39 10.17 -10.33
CA LEU A 356 -14.05 10.53 -11.57
C LEU A 356 -13.43 11.76 -12.22
N ARG A 357 -13.14 12.82 -11.44
CA ARG A 357 -12.45 14.03 -11.93
C ARG A 357 -11.04 13.72 -12.44
N LEU A 358 -10.30 12.84 -11.78
CA LEU A 358 -8.98 12.41 -12.25
C LEU A 358 -9.05 11.70 -13.60
N VAL A 359 -10.03 10.83 -13.79
CA VAL A 359 -10.25 10.14 -15.08
C VAL A 359 -10.63 11.13 -16.18
N GLU A 360 -11.57 12.07 -15.91
CA GLU A 360 -11.97 13.12 -16.85
C GLU A 360 -10.79 14.03 -17.22
N THR A 361 -9.92 14.35 -16.26
CA THR A 361 -8.69 15.12 -16.53
C THR A 361 -7.72 14.33 -17.41
N ALA A 362 -7.50 13.04 -17.13
CA ALA A 362 -6.61 12.19 -17.91
C ALA A 362 -7.11 12.01 -19.35
N ASP A 363 -8.43 11.90 -19.56
CA ASP A 363 -9.03 11.85 -20.89
C ASP A 363 -8.78 13.15 -21.68
N GLY A 364 -8.94 14.30 -21.03
CA GLY A 364 -8.66 15.61 -21.64
C GLY A 364 -7.19 15.86 -22.00
N LEU A 365 -6.25 15.23 -21.29
CA LEU A 365 -4.81 15.35 -21.56
C LEU A 365 -4.34 14.45 -22.72
N LYS A 366 -5.11 13.46 -23.14
CA LYS A 366 -4.79 12.58 -24.26
C LYS A 366 -5.24 13.14 -25.63
N GLN A 367 -6.09 14.14 -25.62
CA GLN A 367 -6.52 14.85 -26.84
C GLN A 367 -5.49 15.90 -27.24
#